data_e56f952d06e1e288317e442d2b64b560
#
_entry.id   e56f952d06e1e288317e442d2b64b560
#
_cell.length_a   1.000
_cell.length_b   1.000
_cell.length_c   1.000
_cell.angle_alpha   90.00
_cell.angle_beta   90.00
_cell.angle_gamma   90.00
#
_symmetry.space_group_name_H-M   'P 1'
#
loop_
_entity.id
_entity.type
_entity.pdbx_description
1 polymer ?
#
loop_
_entity_poly.entity_id
_entity_poly.type
_entity_poly.pdbx_seq_one_letter_code
_entity_poly.pdbx_strand_id
1 'polypeptide(L)'
;MTLTTKHFDVEIPSIGFGTWQLKGDTATEAVKTALETGYRHIDTAQAYENEKAVGDGIQAAGSAREDFFLTTKVWTDQFKDGDLQSSTKESLKRLGVNEVDLLLLHWPNDDVPMEETIGALNDARKQGMTKNIGVSNFTKDQFDKAVELSDAPILVNQVEYHPFIDQTKLLAEAGHKGSALTAYCPLAQGRVFKNETIKMIAERYGVTPAQIVLRWFVQQPGVVAIPRSSNPEHIRQNFAIDEIHLDGDEMARISALRMHHDRIVDPDFAPVWDNPLAA
;
A
#
# COMPACT_ATOMS: atom_id res chain seq x y z
N MET A 1 -19.84 -2.88 5.81
CA MET A 1 -18.82 -2.72 6.88
C MET A 1 -17.48 -2.71 6.20
N THR A 2 -16.60 -1.75 6.47
CA THR A 2 -15.27 -1.74 5.84
C THR A 2 -14.44 -2.89 6.38
N LEU A 3 -13.90 -3.74 5.49
CA LEU A 3 -12.98 -4.82 5.90
C LEU A 3 -11.70 -4.19 6.46
N THR A 4 -11.25 -4.63 7.63
CA THR A 4 -10.03 -4.16 8.29
C THR A 4 -9.11 -5.32 8.64
N THR A 5 -7.80 -5.05 8.75
CA THR A 5 -6.83 -5.93 9.38
C THR A 5 -6.21 -5.20 10.57
N LYS A 6 -5.98 -5.90 11.68
CA LYS A 6 -5.44 -5.30 12.91
C LYS A 6 -3.99 -5.72 13.10
N HIS A 7 -3.11 -4.71 13.25
CA HIS A 7 -1.70 -4.91 13.51
C HIS A 7 -1.25 -3.97 14.64
N PHE A 8 -0.57 -4.53 15.61
CA PHE A 8 -0.31 -3.89 16.90
C PHE A 8 -1.58 -3.24 17.45
N ASP A 9 -2.01 -2.29 17.75
CA ASP A 9 -3.35 -1.78 18.12
C ASP A 9 -3.96 -0.87 17.04
N VAL A 10 -3.48 -1.00 15.78
CA VAL A 10 -3.92 -0.18 14.65
C VAL A 10 -4.81 -0.99 13.72
N GLU A 11 -6.00 -0.49 13.44
CA GLU A 11 -6.89 -1.03 12.39
C GLU A 11 -6.58 -0.35 11.06
N ILE A 12 -6.21 -1.14 10.05
CA ILE A 12 -5.93 -0.68 8.70
C ILE A 12 -7.06 -1.18 7.79
N PRO A 13 -7.77 -0.30 7.04
CA PRO A 13 -8.72 -0.75 6.04
C PRO A 13 -8.02 -1.62 4.98
N SER A 14 -8.50 -2.86 4.80
CA SER A 14 -7.85 -3.87 3.95
C SER A 14 -7.90 -3.52 2.46
N ILE A 15 -8.83 -2.65 2.05
CA ILE A 15 -8.87 -2.04 0.72
C ILE A 15 -8.66 -0.54 0.86
N GLY A 16 -7.54 -0.05 0.31
CA GLY A 16 -7.23 1.37 0.16
C GLY A 16 -7.34 1.82 -1.29
N PHE A 17 -7.27 3.12 -1.50
CA PHE A 17 -7.25 3.75 -2.82
C PHE A 17 -5.86 4.32 -3.11
N GLY A 18 -5.15 3.72 -4.07
CA GLY A 18 -3.85 4.18 -4.53
C GLY A 18 -3.97 5.36 -5.51
N THR A 19 -3.02 6.29 -5.46
CA THR A 19 -3.07 7.51 -6.28
C THR A 19 -1.92 7.63 -7.29
N TRP A 20 -1.05 6.63 -7.41
CA TRP A 20 0.05 6.65 -8.37
C TRP A 20 -0.41 6.92 -9.80
N GLN A 21 0.29 7.82 -10.53
CA GLN A 21 -0.04 8.30 -11.88
C GLN A 21 -1.34 9.09 -12.02
N LEU A 22 -2.08 9.36 -10.96
CA LEU A 22 -3.18 10.32 -11.02
C LEU A 22 -2.61 11.74 -10.85
N LYS A 23 -3.05 12.70 -11.67
CA LYS A 23 -2.54 14.08 -11.66
C LYS A 23 -3.70 15.09 -11.70
N GLY A 24 -3.49 16.26 -11.11
CA GLY A 24 -4.41 17.39 -11.15
C GLY A 24 -5.86 17.02 -10.85
N ASP A 25 -6.79 17.57 -11.61
CA ASP A 25 -8.23 17.36 -11.41
C ASP A 25 -8.64 15.87 -11.45
N THR A 26 -7.94 15.05 -12.23
CA THR A 26 -8.19 13.61 -12.27
C THR A 26 -7.89 12.95 -10.92
N ALA A 27 -6.83 13.36 -10.23
CA ALA A 27 -6.52 12.87 -8.89
C ALA A 27 -7.54 13.35 -7.87
N THR A 28 -7.92 14.63 -7.93
CA THR A 28 -8.93 15.24 -7.06
C THR A 28 -10.27 14.51 -7.16
N GLU A 29 -10.78 14.33 -8.37
CA GLU A 29 -12.07 13.69 -8.59
C GLU A 29 -12.04 12.19 -8.24
N ALA A 30 -10.93 11.49 -8.50
CA ALA A 30 -10.80 10.08 -8.16
C ALA A 30 -10.76 9.85 -6.64
N VAL A 31 -10.02 10.69 -5.88
CA VAL A 31 -9.96 10.62 -4.41
C VAL A 31 -11.33 10.96 -3.81
N LYS A 32 -11.98 12.01 -4.29
CA LYS A 32 -13.35 12.36 -3.88
C LYS A 32 -14.30 11.18 -4.10
N THR A 33 -14.32 10.62 -5.33
CA THR A 33 -15.16 9.46 -5.67
C THR A 33 -14.86 8.25 -4.78
N ALA A 34 -13.60 8.00 -4.46
CA ALA A 34 -13.22 6.89 -3.59
C ALA A 34 -13.80 7.07 -2.18
N LEU A 35 -13.64 8.24 -1.56
CA LEU A 35 -14.19 8.54 -0.23
C LEU A 35 -15.71 8.51 -0.21
N GLU A 36 -16.38 9.08 -1.22
CA GLU A 36 -17.85 9.02 -1.38
C GLU A 36 -18.36 7.58 -1.59
N THR A 37 -17.58 6.71 -2.24
CA THR A 37 -17.89 5.29 -2.42
C THR A 37 -17.80 4.50 -1.12
N GLY A 38 -16.99 4.95 -0.16
CA GLY A 38 -16.82 4.28 1.13
C GLY A 38 -15.39 3.85 1.43
N TYR A 39 -14.41 4.12 0.56
CA TYR A 39 -13.00 3.91 0.92
C TYR A 39 -12.65 4.70 2.18
N ARG A 40 -11.87 4.07 3.05
CA ARG A 40 -11.38 4.68 4.29
C ARG A 40 -9.87 4.56 4.43
N HIS A 41 -9.16 4.36 3.32
CA HIS A 41 -7.71 4.37 3.23
C HIS A 41 -7.29 5.00 1.90
N ILE A 42 -6.50 6.07 1.97
CA ILE A 42 -5.92 6.76 0.80
C ILE A 42 -4.41 6.64 0.87
N ASP A 43 -3.79 6.18 -0.22
CA ASP A 43 -2.34 6.01 -0.33
C ASP A 43 -1.78 6.93 -1.43
N THR A 44 -0.83 7.77 -1.04
CA THR A 44 -0.09 8.67 -1.94
C THR A 44 1.42 8.63 -1.63
N ALA A 45 2.20 9.51 -2.24
CA ALA A 45 3.63 9.69 -1.99
C ALA A 45 4.14 11.02 -2.53
N GLN A 46 5.26 11.53 -1.98
CA GLN A 46 5.97 12.71 -2.48
C GLN A 46 6.31 12.56 -3.98
N ALA A 47 6.89 11.41 -4.35
CA ALA A 47 7.32 11.12 -5.71
C ALA A 47 6.17 11.11 -6.75
N TYR A 48 4.91 11.02 -6.30
CA TYR A 48 3.77 11.08 -7.22
C TYR A 48 3.44 12.51 -7.65
N GLU A 49 3.98 13.53 -6.97
CA GLU A 49 3.76 14.95 -7.23
C GLU A 49 2.26 15.31 -7.32
N ASN A 50 1.43 14.63 -6.56
CA ASN A 50 -0.02 14.80 -6.58
C ASN A 50 -0.64 15.00 -5.18
N GLU A 51 0.18 15.11 -4.12
CA GLU A 51 -0.32 15.24 -2.73
C GLU A 51 -1.29 16.43 -2.58
N LYS A 52 -1.04 17.55 -3.29
CA LYS A 52 -1.99 18.67 -3.26
C LYS A 52 -3.35 18.28 -3.84
N ALA A 53 -3.38 17.63 -5.00
CA ALA A 53 -4.62 17.19 -5.62
C ALA A 53 -5.34 16.12 -4.79
N VAL A 54 -4.59 15.27 -4.08
CA VAL A 54 -5.14 14.32 -3.10
C VAL A 54 -5.79 15.07 -1.94
N GLY A 55 -5.11 16.08 -1.37
CA GLY A 55 -5.68 16.94 -0.32
C GLY A 55 -6.93 17.68 -0.77
N ASP A 56 -6.93 18.24 -1.97
CA ASP A 56 -8.10 18.88 -2.58
C ASP A 56 -9.28 17.90 -2.73
N GLY A 57 -9.01 16.63 -3.12
CA GLY A 57 -10.00 15.57 -3.24
C GLY A 57 -10.60 15.15 -1.89
N ILE A 58 -9.77 15.05 -0.86
CA ILE A 58 -10.21 14.79 0.53
C ILE A 58 -11.15 15.93 1.00
N GLN A 59 -10.72 17.17 0.80
CA GLN A 59 -11.54 18.34 1.16
C GLN A 59 -12.86 18.37 0.39
N ALA A 60 -12.84 18.07 -0.91
CA ALA A 60 -14.04 18.05 -1.76
C ALA A 60 -15.03 16.94 -1.39
N ALA A 61 -14.54 15.83 -0.83
CA ALA A 61 -15.41 14.77 -0.30
C ALA A 61 -16.08 15.12 1.02
N GLY A 62 -15.60 16.16 1.72
CA GLY A 62 -16.14 16.58 3.01
C GLY A 62 -15.95 15.57 4.14
N SER A 63 -15.01 14.63 3.99
CA SER A 63 -14.70 13.61 5.00
C SER A 63 -13.92 14.26 6.15
N ALA A 64 -14.29 13.95 7.41
CA ALA A 64 -13.49 14.37 8.55
C ALA A 64 -12.16 13.61 8.57
N ARG A 65 -11.09 14.23 9.07
CA ARG A 65 -9.72 13.66 9.04
C ARG A 65 -9.64 12.31 9.77
N GLU A 66 -10.41 12.13 10.81
CA GLU A 66 -10.50 10.92 11.63
C GLU A 66 -11.25 9.76 10.97
N ASP A 67 -11.99 10.02 9.89
CA ASP A 67 -12.82 9.02 9.23
C ASP A 67 -12.03 8.13 8.26
N PHE A 68 -10.77 8.44 7.98
CA PHE A 68 -9.97 7.68 7.02
C PHE A 68 -8.50 7.59 7.41
N PHE A 69 -7.87 6.53 6.96
CA PHE A 69 -6.46 6.23 7.10
C PHE A 69 -5.69 6.84 5.92
N LEU A 70 -4.76 7.75 6.17
CA LEU A 70 -3.97 8.44 5.16
C LEU A 70 -2.51 8.00 5.21
N THR A 71 -2.00 7.54 4.08
CA THR A 71 -0.59 7.15 3.90
C THR A 71 0.09 8.09 2.91
N THR A 72 1.28 8.59 3.27
CA THR A 72 2.22 9.17 2.31
C THR A 72 3.63 8.61 2.51
N LYS A 73 4.55 8.91 1.59
CA LYS A 73 5.89 8.30 1.55
C LYS A 73 6.94 9.36 1.30
N VAL A 74 8.04 9.30 2.05
CA VAL A 74 9.23 10.16 1.83
C VAL A 74 10.07 9.55 0.73
N TRP A 75 10.53 10.40 -0.19
CA TRP A 75 11.43 9.98 -1.27
C TRP A 75 12.87 9.84 -0.79
N THR A 76 13.64 9.01 -1.44
CA THR A 76 14.96 8.54 -1.00
C THR A 76 16.02 9.62 -0.80
N ASP A 77 15.95 10.74 -1.53
CA ASP A 77 16.87 11.87 -1.40
C ASP A 77 16.65 12.72 -0.13
N GLN A 78 15.57 12.46 0.61
CA GLN A 78 15.18 13.17 1.83
C GLN A 78 15.39 12.33 3.10
N PHE A 79 16.23 11.30 3.09
CA PHE A 79 16.33 10.35 4.21
C PHE A 79 17.25 10.79 5.34
N LYS A 80 18.07 11.84 5.15
CA LYS A 80 18.92 12.36 6.22
C LYS A 80 18.10 12.95 7.37
N ASP A 81 18.67 12.90 8.56
CA ASP A 81 18.07 13.56 9.72
C ASP A 81 17.92 15.06 9.49
N GLY A 82 16.74 15.59 9.84
CA GLY A 82 16.33 16.98 9.55
C GLY A 82 15.67 17.13 8.17
N ASP A 83 16.19 16.52 7.09
CA ASP A 83 15.63 16.59 5.75
C ASP A 83 14.32 15.79 5.68
N LEU A 84 14.29 14.57 6.26
CA LEU A 84 13.11 13.73 6.34
C LEU A 84 11.95 14.44 7.03
N GLN A 85 12.19 15.04 8.18
CA GLN A 85 11.18 15.77 8.92
C GLN A 85 10.72 17.03 8.17
N SER A 86 11.66 17.76 7.54
CA SER A 86 11.35 18.95 6.74
C SER A 86 10.47 18.61 5.53
N SER A 87 10.86 17.59 4.76
CA SER A 87 10.09 17.15 3.60
C SER A 87 8.72 16.59 3.98
N THR A 88 8.62 15.92 5.14
CA THR A 88 7.33 15.46 5.69
C THR A 88 6.40 16.64 6.00
N LYS A 89 6.90 17.71 6.60
CA LYS A 89 6.10 18.95 6.85
C LYS A 89 5.54 19.53 5.56
N GLU A 90 6.34 19.54 4.49
CA GLU A 90 5.87 19.99 3.18
C GLU A 90 4.80 19.06 2.58
N SER A 91 4.90 17.73 2.81
CA SER A 91 3.84 16.80 2.45
C SER A 91 2.53 17.08 3.17
N LEU A 92 2.59 17.26 4.50
CA LEU A 92 1.41 17.61 5.32
C LEU A 92 0.74 18.88 4.83
N LYS A 93 1.54 19.91 4.49
CA LYS A 93 1.04 21.16 3.93
C LYS A 93 0.36 20.97 2.58
N ARG A 94 0.94 20.17 1.67
CA ARG A 94 0.32 19.85 0.37
C ARG A 94 -0.98 19.07 0.54
N LEU A 95 -1.02 18.12 1.47
CA LEU A 95 -2.19 17.30 1.79
C LEU A 95 -3.26 18.09 2.57
N GLY A 96 -2.92 19.24 3.16
CA GLY A 96 -3.83 20.06 3.97
C GLY A 96 -4.19 19.41 5.31
N VAL A 97 -3.28 18.63 5.91
CA VAL A 97 -3.47 17.93 7.19
C VAL A 97 -2.34 18.25 8.18
N ASN A 98 -2.57 18.02 9.47
CA ASN A 98 -1.55 18.21 10.50
C ASN A 98 -0.70 16.94 10.72
N GLU A 99 -1.27 15.76 10.43
CA GLU A 99 -0.62 14.47 10.56
C GLU A 99 -1.19 13.45 9.56
N VAL A 100 -0.40 12.45 9.20
CA VAL A 100 -0.88 11.26 8.47
C VAL A 100 -1.01 10.08 9.43
N ASP A 101 -1.76 9.04 9.03
CA ASP A 101 -1.85 7.82 9.83
C ASP A 101 -0.62 6.92 9.66
N LEU A 102 0.01 6.99 8.46
CA LEU A 102 1.18 6.19 8.14
C LEU A 102 2.15 6.97 7.25
N LEU A 103 3.42 7.04 7.69
CA LEU A 103 4.53 7.59 6.91
C LEU A 103 5.49 6.46 6.53
N LEU A 104 5.77 6.30 5.24
CA LEU A 104 6.67 5.28 4.72
C LEU A 104 7.98 5.86 4.20
N LEU A 105 9.07 5.11 4.35
CA LEU A 105 10.22 5.23 3.47
C LEU A 105 9.86 4.58 2.12
N HIS A 106 9.97 5.32 1.00
CA HIS A 106 9.41 4.87 -0.29
C HIS A 106 10.20 3.72 -0.92
N TRP A 107 11.53 3.73 -0.79
CA TRP A 107 12.46 2.70 -1.24
C TRP A 107 13.63 2.62 -0.26
N PRO A 108 14.35 1.50 -0.17
CA PRO A 108 15.63 1.49 0.52
C PRO A 108 16.63 2.40 -0.20
N ASN A 109 17.56 2.99 0.56
CA ASN A 109 18.63 3.82 0.00
C ASN A 109 19.90 3.64 0.85
N ASP A 110 20.97 3.15 0.20
CA ASP A 110 22.25 2.89 0.84
C ASP A 110 23.16 4.14 0.95
N ASP A 111 22.76 5.28 0.35
CA ASP A 111 23.51 6.54 0.43
C ASP A 111 23.43 7.18 1.83
N VAL A 112 22.42 6.80 2.63
CA VAL A 112 22.24 7.21 4.02
C VAL A 112 22.21 5.98 4.91
N PRO A 113 23.00 5.91 5.99
CA PRO A 113 22.96 4.77 6.90
C PRO A 113 21.53 4.50 7.39
N MET A 114 21.11 3.24 7.38
CA MET A 114 19.75 2.86 7.77
C MET A 114 19.43 3.28 9.21
N GLU A 115 20.42 3.27 10.10
CA GLU A 115 20.30 3.76 11.48
C GLU A 115 19.86 5.22 11.53
N GLU A 116 20.44 6.08 10.68
CA GLU A 116 20.08 7.50 10.58
C GLU A 116 18.68 7.67 10.01
N THR A 117 18.37 6.97 8.91
CA THR A 117 17.08 7.04 8.25
C THR A 117 15.92 6.58 9.14
N ILE A 118 16.09 5.44 9.83
CA ILE A 118 15.09 4.92 10.77
C ILE A 118 14.97 5.83 12.00
N GLY A 119 16.09 6.38 12.51
CA GLY A 119 16.10 7.38 13.56
C GLY A 119 15.27 8.61 13.18
N ALA A 120 15.50 9.19 11.99
CA ALA A 120 14.77 10.35 11.47
C ALA A 120 13.26 10.04 11.28
N LEU A 121 12.91 8.81 10.85
CA LEU A 121 11.53 8.37 10.73
C LEU A 121 10.83 8.26 12.10
N ASN A 122 11.51 7.71 13.11
CA ASN A 122 11.02 7.67 14.49
C ASN A 122 10.81 9.10 15.04
N ASP A 123 11.71 10.02 14.74
CA ASP A 123 11.62 11.42 15.20
C ASP A 123 10.46 12.17 14.51
N ALA A 124 10.20 11.92 13.23
CA ALA A 124 9.00 12.43 12.57
C ALA A 124 7.71 11.98 13.31
N ARG A 125 7.66 10.72 13.76
CA ARG A 125 6.57 10.20 14.59
C ARG A 125 6.51 10.87 15.96
N LYS A 126 7.64 11.00 16.68
CA LYS A 126 7.71 11.67 18.00
C LYS A 126 7.27 13.14 17.91
N GLN A 127 7.52 13.81 16.76
CA GLN A 127 7.08 15.18 16.49
C GLN A 127 5.59 15.29 16.09
N GLY A 128 4.85 14.17 16.03
CA GLY A 128 3.42 14.15 15.71
C GLY A 128 3.08 14.38 14.23
N MET A 129 4.03 14.17 13.33
CA MET A 129 3.78 14.29 11.89
C MET A 129 3.06 13.06 11.32
N THR A 130 3.16 11.93 12.00
CA THR A 130 2.51 10.67 11.67
C THR A 130 2.16 9.88 12.93
N LYS A 131 1.07 9.13 12.90
CA LYS A 131 0.72 8.21 13.99
C LYS A 131 1.56 6.94 13.97
N ASN A 132 1.83 6.42 12.78
CA ASN A 132 2.57 5.18 12.57
C ASN A 132 3.63 5.35 11.48
N ILE A 133 4.62 4.47 11.50
CA ILE A 133 5.72 4.44 10.54
C ILE A 133 5.82 3.08 9.87
N GLY A 134 6.42 3.06 8.70
CA GLY A 134 6.64 1.85 7.92
C GLY A 134 7.66 2.04 6.80
N VAL A 135 7.82 1.01 6.00
CA VAL A 135 8.76 0.99 4.89
C VAL A 135 8.06 0.53 3.61
N SER A 136 8.70 0.75 2.47
CA SER A 136 8.21 0.27 1.19
C SER A 136 9.38 -0.25 0.34
N ASN A 137 9.16 -1.36 -0.37
CA ASN A 137 10.16 -2.02 -1.22
C ASN A 137 11.39 -2.55 -0.47
N PHE A 138 11.28 -2.79 0.82
CA PHE A 138 12.35 -3.41 1.60
C PHE A 138 12.32 -4.93 1.40
N THR A 139 13.48 -5.53 1.13
CA THR A 139 13.67 -6.98 1.15
C THR A 139 13.48 -7.51 2.57
N LYS A 140 13.40 -8.85 2.72
CA LYS A 140 13.26 -9.46 4.04
C LYS A 140 14.35 -8.97 5.02
N ASP A 141 15.63 -9.01 4.59
CA ASP A 141 16.75 -8.64 5.46
C ASP A 141 16.76 -7.14 5.79
N GLN A 142 16.39 -6.28 4.81
CA GLN A 142 16.26 -4.84 5.05
C GLN A 142 15.09 -4.54 5.98
N PHE A 143 13.97 -5.27 5.85
CA PHE A 143 12.80 -5.13 6.72
C PHE A 143 13.13 -5.58 8.16
N ASP A 144 13.80 -6.71 8.33
CA ASP A 144 14.27 -7.19 9.63
C ASP A 144 15.18 -6.15 10.31
N LYS A 145 16.15 -5.60 9.56
CA LYS A 145 17.05 -4.57 10.05
C LYS A 145 16.30 -3.28 10.43
N ALA A 146 15.31 -2.86 9.63
CA ALA A 146 14.50 -1.68 9.95
C ALA A 146 13.69 -1.87 11.24
N VAL A 147 13.12 -3.07 11.46
CA VAL A 147 12.39 -3.41 12.69
C VAL A 147 13.34 -3.41 13.91
N GLU A 148 14.55 -3.96 13.76
CA GLU A 148 15.57 -3.98 14.83
C GLU A 148 16.01 -2.58 15.26
N LEU A 149 16.16 -1.66 14.30
CA LEU A 149 16.63 -0.29 14.52
C LEU A 149 15.54 0.67 15.01
N SER A 150 14.28 0.31 14.87
CA SER A 150 13.17 1.22 15.16
C SER A 150 12.75 1.20 16.62
N ASP A 151 12.59 2.40 17.21
CA ASP A 151 12.02 2.59 18.55
C ASP A 151 10.50 2.30 18.59
N ALA A 152 9.83 2.41 17.45
CA ALA A 152 8.39 2.18 17.30
C ALA A 152 8.12 1.01 16.35
N PRO A 153 6.98 0.33 16.45
CA PRO A 153 6.63 -0.71 15.50
C PRO A 153 6.67 -0.22 14.05
N ILE A 154 7.33 -0.97 13.17
CA ILE A 154 7.19 -0.79 11.71
C ILE A 154 5.88 -1.44 11.30
N LEU A 155 4.84 -0.61 11.10
CA LEU A 155 3.47 -1.08 10.91
C LEU A 155 3.27 -1.85 9.61
N VAL A 156 3.96 -1.43 8.54
CA VAL A 156 3.75 -1.93 7.18
C VAL A 156 5.07 -2.06 6.43
N ASN A 157 5.22 -3.10 5.62
CA ASN A 157 6.08 -3.09 4.45
C ASN A 157 5.19 -3.06 3.20
N GLN A 158 5.23 -1.99 2.40
CA GLN A 158 4.44 -1.86 1.18
C GLN A 158 5.26 -2.30 -0.03
N VAL A 159 4.82 -3.33 -0.75
CA VAL A 159 5.56 -3.94 -1.85
C VAL A 159 4.70 -4.22 -3.07
N GLU A 160 5.34 -4.42 -4.23
CA GLU A 160 4.64 -5.03 -5.36
C GLU A 160 4.10 -6.40 -4.97
N TYR A 161 2.77 -6.54 -5.02
CA TYR A 161 2.15 -7.83 -4.79
C TYR A 161 0.90 -7.99 -5.66
N HIS A 162 0.87 -9.08 -6.43
CA HIS A 162 -0.22 -9.50 -7.29
C HIS A 162 -0.13 -11.03 -7.49
N PRO A 163 -1.14 -11.70 -8.08
CA PRO A 163 -1.13 -13.15 -8.21
C PRO A 163 0.09 -13.76 -8.94
N PHE A 164 0.84 -12.97 -9.70
CA PHE A 164 1.95 -13.46 -10.54
C PHE A 164 3.35 -13.24 -9.92
N ILE A 165 3.43 -12.72 -8.69
CA ILE A 165 4.69 -12.56 -7.95
C ILE A 165 4.63 -13.29 -6.61
N ASP A 166 5.70 -13.99 -6.26
CA ASP A 166 5.78 -14.68 -4.97
C ASP A 166 6.29 -13.74 -3.87
N GLN A 167 5.43 -13.43 -2.90
CA GLN A 167 5.75 -12.66 -1.70
C GLN A 167 5.56 -13.49 -0.42
N THR A 168 5.52 -14.82 -0.54
CA THR A 168 5.21 -15.71 0.59
C THR A 168 6.19 -15.54 1.75
N LYS A 169 7.51 -15.42 1.46
CA LYS A 169 8.53 -15.21 2.50
C LYS A 169 8.35 -13.89 3.23
N LEU A 170 8.14 -12.82 2.47
CA LEU A 170 7.99 -11.47 3.03
C LEU A 170 6.67 -11.33 3.80
N LEU A 171 5.59 -11.95 3.31
CA LEU A 171 4.32 -12.00 4.03
C LEU A 171 4.43 -12.76 5.36
N ALA A 172 5.12 -13.91 5.35
CA ALA A 172 5.37 -14.66 6.57
C ALA A 172 6.21 -13.86 7.57
N GLU A 173 7.27 -13.19 7.11
CA GLU A 173 8.11 -12.35 7.97
C GLU A 173 7.34 -11.15 8.54
N ALA A 174 6.57 -10.44 7.72
CA ALA A 174 5.71 -9.35 8.20
C ALA A 174 4.76 -9.85 9.30
N GLY A 175 4.12 -11.01 9.10
CA GLY A 175 3.27 -11.65 10.11
C GLY A 175 4.01 -11.99 11.41
N HIS A 176 5.23 -12.51 11.33
CA HIS A 176 6.07 -12.81 12.51
C HIS A 176 6.41 -11.55 13.30
N LYS A 177 6.63 -10.42 12.63
CA LYS A 177 6.90 -9.12 13.27
C LYS A 177 5.63 -8.40 13.75
N GLY A 178 4.45 -8.92 13.45
CA GLY A 178 3.16 -8.29 13.74
C GLY A 178 2.77 -7.17 12.76
N SER A 179 3.50 -7.02 11.67
CA SER A 179 3.30 -6.00 10.64
C SER A 179 2.34 -6.46 9.54
N ALA A 180 1.75 -5.51 8.82
CA ALA A 180 0.99 -5.79 7.61
C ALA A 180 1.88 -5.78 6.35
N LEU A 181 1.45 -6.45 5.30
CA LEU A 181 1.96 -6.31 3.95
C LEU A 181 0.95 -5.52 3.10
N THR A 182 1.35 -4.34 2.59
CA THR A 182 0.51 -3.59 1.67
C THR A 182 0.89 -3.87 0.22
N ALA A 183 -0.07 -4.36 -0.56
CA ALA A 183 0.07 -4.70 -1.97
C ALA A 183 -0.16 -3.48 -2.86
N TYR A 184 0.90 -2.91 -3.45
CA TYR A 184 0.74 -2.00 -4.57
C TYR A 184 0.74 -2.79 -5.90
N CYS A 185 0.28 -2.17 -6.99
CA CYS A 185 0.09 -2.86 -8.29
C CYS A 185 -0.77 -4.13 -8.20
N PRO A 186 -1.83 -4.21 -7.37
CA PRO A 186 -2.51 -5.47 -7.05
C PRO A 186 -3.14 -6.13 -8.29
N LEU A 187 -3.45 -5.37 -9.33
CA LEU A 187 -4.03 -5.86 -10.58
C LEU A 187 -3.00 -6.10 -11.69
N ALA A 188 -1.69 -6.11 -11.34
CA ALA A 188 -0.57 -6.39 -12.26
C ALA A 188 -0.68 -5.59 -13.57
N GLN A 189 -0.99 -4.28 -13.48
CA GLN A 189 -1.20 -3.39 -14.62
C GLN A 189 -2.18 -3.96 -15.67
N GLY A 190 -3.21 -4.67 -15.20
CA GLY A 190 -4.25 -5.25 -16.05
C GLY A 190 -3.98 -6.66 -16.56
N ARG A 191 -2.85 -7.29 -16.21
CA ARG A 191 -2.57 -8.69 -16.59
C ARG A 191 -3.59 -9.66 -16.00
N VAL A 192 -4.18 -9.35 -14.84
CA VAL A 192 -5.23 -10.17 -14.21
C VAL A 192 -6.45 -10.36 -15.11
N PHE A 193 -6.78 -9.40 -15.97
CA PHE A 193 -7.92 -9.48 -16.90
C PHE A 193 -7.68 -10.47 -18.06
N LYS A 194 -6.45 -10.91 -18.26
CA LYS A 194 -6.08 -11.85 -19.33
C LYS A 194 -5.86 -13.28 -18.83
N ASN A 195 -5.86 -13.49 -17.51
CA ASN A 195 -5.61 -14.80 -16.93
C ASN A 195 -6.88 -15.65 -16.89
N GLU A 196 -6.85 -16.84 -17.50
CA GLU A 196 -8.02 -17.69 -17.64
C GLU A 196 -8.53 -18.22 -16.29
N THR A 197 -7.65 -18.54 -15.34
CA THR A 197 -8.06 -19.00 -14.01
C THR A 197 -8.87 -17.92 -13.29
N ILE A 198 -8.38 -16.65 -13.31
CA ILE A 198 -9.07 -15.53 -12.66
C ILE A 198 -10.41 -15.23 -13.38
N LYS A 199 -10.43 -15.28 -14.71
CA LYS A 199 -11.65 -15.06 -15.51
C LYS A 199 -12.72 -16.10 -15.21
N MET A 200 -12.38 -17.39 -15.19
CA MET A 200 -13.33 -18.46 -14.86
C MET A 200 -13.94 -18.31 -13.47
N ILE A 201 -13.13 -17.90 -12.49
CA ILE A 201 -13.63 -17.63 -11.14
C ILE A 201 -14.56 -16.41 -11.18
N ALA A 202 -14.18 -15.33 -11.87
CA ALA A 202 -14.98 -14.13 -11.98
C ALA A 202 -16.36 -14.38 -12.64
N GLU A 203 -16.39 -15.18 -13.71
CA GLU A 203 -17.63 -15.62 -14.37
C GLU A 203 -18.54 -16.39 -13.43
N ARG A 204 -18.01 -17.29 -12.60
CA ARG A 204 -18.78 -18.07 -11.61
C ARG A 204 -19.50 -17.18 -10.61
N TYR A 205 -18.87 -16.08 -10.20
CA TYR A 205 -19.45 -15.11 -9.25
C TYR A 205 -20.25 -13.98 -9.94
N GLY A 206 -20.20 -13.87 -11.28
CA GLY A 206 -20.83 -12.78 -12.00
C GLY A 206 -20.20 -11.40 -11.73
N VAL A 207 -18.88 -11.37 -11.44
CA VAL A 207 -18.13 -10.16 -11.08
C VAL A 207 -16.91 -9.97 -12.01
N THR A 208 -16.18 -8.88 -11.83
CA THR A 208 -14.97 -8.61 -12.61
C THR A 208 -13.75 -9.39 -12.08
N PRO A 209 -12.75 -9.70 -12.93
CA PRO A 209 -11.47 -10.27 -12.50
C PRO A 209 -10.76 -9.42 -11.43
N ALA A 210 -10.90 -8.08 -11.47
CA ALA A 210 -10.36 -7.20 -10.46
C ALA A 210 -10.97 -7.49 -9.07
N GLN A 211 -12.28 -7.63 -8.98
CA GLN A 211 -12.96 -7.94 -7.71
C GLN A 211 -12.50 -9.28 -7.13
N ILE A 212 -12.31 -10.30 -7.97
CA ILE A 212 -11.78 -11.61 -7.53
C ILE A 212 -10.39 -11.46 -6.94
N VAL A 213 -9.49 -10.76 -7.62
CA VAL A 213 -8.12 -10.56 -7.13
C VAL A 213 -8.10 -9.71 -5.85
N LEU A 214 -8.89 -8.66 -5.77
CA LEU A 214 -9.00 -7.85 -4.57
C LEU A 214 -9.59 -8.64 -3.40
N ARG A 215 -10.57 -9.50 -3.67
CA ARG A 215 -11.10 -10.41 -2.65
C ARG A 215 -10.06 -11.44 -2.18
N TRP A 216 -9.28 -11.99 -3.10
CA TRP A 216 -8.16 -12.87 -2.76
C TRP A 216 -7.14 -12.20 -1.84
N PHE A 217 -6.87 -10.90 -2.00
CA PHE A 217 -5.99 -10.17 -1.09
C PHE A 217 -6.59 -10.07 0.32
N VAL A 218 -7.81 -9.57 0.43
CA VAL A 218 -8.42 -9.31 1.75
C VAL A 218 -8.80 -10.59 2.52
N GLN A 219 -8.79 -11.74 1.87
CA GLN A 219 -8.92 -13.04 2.53
C GLN A 219 -7.58 -13.59 3.04
N GLN A 220 -6.46 -12.96 2.70
CA GLN A 220 -5.15 -13.30 3.26
C GLN A 220 -4.93 -12.51 4.56
N PRO A 221 -4.61 -13.18 5.69
CA PRO A 221 -4.33 -12.48 6.93
C PRO A 221 -3.18 -11.48 6.78
N GLY A 222 -3.37 -10.26 7.28
CA GLY A 222 -2.32 -9.23 7.31
C GLY A 222 -2.03 -8.56 5.97
N VAL A 223 -2.87 -8.75 4.95
CA VAL A 223 -2.69 -8.12 3.64
C VAL A 223 -3.66 -6.97 3.44
N VAL A 224 -3.12 -5.86 2.94
CA VAL A 224 -3.85 -4.67 2.49
C VAL A 224 -3.63 -4.49 1.00
N ALA A 225 -4.63 -4.16 0.20
CA ALA A 225 -4.48 -3.88 -1.22
C ALA A 225 -4.88 -2.44 -1.56
N ILE A 226 -4.08 -1.76 -2.41
CA ILE A 226 -4.31 -0.36 -2.80
C ILE A 226 -4.47 -0.23 -4.32
N PRO A 227 -5.56 -0.75 -4.90
CA PRO A 227 -5.86 -0.56 -6.32
C PRO A 227 -6.02 0.92 -6.66
N ARG A 228 -5.72 1.27 -7.92
CA ARG A 228 -5.89 2.60 -8.48
C ARG A 228 -6.79 2.57 -9.70
N SER A 229 -7.64 3.57 -9.83
CA SER A 229 -8.36 3.86 -11.07
C SER A 229 -8.67 5.35 -11.20
N SER A 230 -8.73 5.85 -12.44
CA SER A 230 -9.32 7.17 -12.77
C SER A 230 -10.79 7.04 -13.22
N ASN A 231 -11.28 5.82 -13.44
CA ASN A 231 -12.66 5.59 -13.85
C ASN A 231 -13.56 5.41 -12.61
N PRO A 232 -14.55 6.28 -12.39
CA PRO A 232 -15.45 6.20 -11.24
C PRO A 232 -16.18 4.85 -11.09
N GLU A 233 -16.52 4.20 -12.19
CA GLU A 233 -17.17 2.89 -12.15
C GLU A 233 -16.20 1.81 -11.64
N HIS A 234 -14.95 1.80 -12.11
CA HIS A 234 -13.94 0.86 -11.61
C HIS A 234 -13.60 1.13 -10.14
N ILE A 235 -13.63 2.39 -9.68
CA ILE A 235 -13.44 2.73 -8.26
C ILE A 235 -14.53 2.04 -7.43
N ARG A 236 -15.80 2.16 -7.82
CA ARG A 236 -16.93 1.53 -7.12
C ARG A 236 -16.86 0.00 -7.18
N GLN A 237 -16.58 -0.57 -8.35
CA GLN A 237 -16.45 -2.02 -8.52
C GLN A 237 -15.33 -2.60 -7.67
N ASN A 238 -14.14 -1.97 -7.64
CA ASN A 238 -13.02 -2.42 -6.83
C ASN A 238 -13.33 -2.39 -5.32
N PHE A 239 -14.23 -1.53 -4.89
CA PHE A 239 -14.67 -1.48 -3.48
C PHE A 239 -15.73 -2.53 -3.16
N ALA A 240 -16.58 -2.88 -4.12
CA ALA A 240 -17.70 -3.80 -3.93
C ALA A 240 -17.27 -5.27 -3.97
N ILE A 241 -16.57 -5.73 -2.92
CA ILE A 241 -16.02 -7.09 -2.81
C ILE A 241 -16.49 -7.85 -1.58
N ASP A 242 -17.30 -7.23 -0.71
CA ASP A 242 -17.69 -7.79 0.58
C ASP A 242 -18.53 -9.07 0.44
N GLU A 243 -19.40 -9.13 -0.57
CA GLU A 243 -20.30 -10.27 -0.84
C GLU A 243 -19.60 -11.46 -1.53
N ILE A 244 -18.34 -11.30 -1.95
CA ILE A 244 -17.58 -12.35 -2.61
C ILE A 244 -16.88 -13.18 -1.54
N HIS A 245 -17.00 -14.50 -1.59
CA HIS A 245 -16.31 -15.42 -0.70
C HIS A 245 -15.64 -16.52 -1.51
N LEU A 246 -14.32 -16.38 -1.73
CA LEU A 246 -13.52 -17.40 -2.40
C LEU A 246 -13.34 -18.61 -1.48
N ASP A 247 -13.60 -19.79 -2.01
CA ASP A 247 -13.32 -21.03 -1.29
C ASP A 247 -11.81 -21.38 -1.27
N GLY A 248 -11.43 -22.41 -0.51
CA GLY A 248 -10.02 -22.80 -0.36
C GLY A 248 -9.36 -23.23 -1.66
N ASP A 249 -10.10 -23.85 -2.60
CA ASP A 249 -9.58 -24.24 -3.91
C ASP A 249 -9.35 -23.01 -4.80
N GLU A 250 -10.28 -22.08 -4.82
CA GLU A 250 -10.15 -20.82 -5.56
C GLU A 250 -8.97 -19.98 -5.06
N MET A 251 -8.83 -19.86 -3.74
CA MET A 251 -7.67 -19.20 -3.11
C MET A 251 -6.35 -19.88 -3.52
N ALA A 252 -6.30 -21.21 -3.48
CA ALA A 252 -5.12 -21.96 -3.85
C ALA A 252 -4.78 -21.82 -5.34
N ARG A 253 -5.78 -21.86 -6.24
CA ARG A 253 -5.62 -21.69 -7.68
C ARG A 253 -5.09 -20.31 -8.05
N ILE A 254 -5.57 -19.25 -7.43
CA ILE A 254 -5.05 -17.90 -7.64
C ILE A 254 -3.62 -17.82 -7.09
N SER A 255 -3.37 -18.34 -5.90
CA SER A 255 -2.05 -18.34 -5.27
C SER A 255 -1.00 -19.14 -6.06
N ALA A 256 -1.40 -20.19 -6.79
CA ALA A 256 -0.50 -20.97 -7.64
C ALA A 256 0.07 -20.16 -8.83
N LEU A 257 -0.59 -19.07 -9.23
CA LEU A 257 -0.11 -18.22 -10.35
C LEU A 257 1.22 -17.51 -10.03
N ARG A 258 1.61 -17.40 -8.76
CA ARG A 258 2.88 -16.80 -8.32
C ARG A 258 4.13 -17.52 -8.87
N MET A 259 3.98 -18.75 -9.34
CA MET A 259 5.09 -19.53 -9.93
C MET A 259 5.76 -18.86 -11.13
N HIS A 260 5.10 -17.90 -11.75
CA HIS A 260 5.68 -17.10 -12.84
C HIS A 260 6.70 -16.06 -12.34
N HIS A 261 6.59 -15.63 -11.11
CA HIS A 261 7.42 -14.61 -10.45
C HIS A 261 7.70 -13.38 -11.33
N ASP A 262 6.65 -12.83 -11.91
CA ASP A 262 6.69 -11.72 -12.89
C ASP A 262 6.70 -10.35 -12.18
N ARG A 263 7.88 -9.83 -11.81
CA ARG A 263 8.00 -8.47 -11.29
C ARG A 263 7.76 -7.44 -12.41
N ILE A 264 7.03 -6.38 -12.08
CA ILE A 264 6.67 -5.30 -13.01
C ILE A 264 7.43 -4.01 -12.67
N VAL A 265 7.67 -3.77 -11.39
CA VAL A 265 8.31 -2.55 -10.88
C VAL A 265 9.71 -2.90 -10.41
N ASP A 266 10.70 -2.64 -11.27
CA ASP A 266 12.11 -2.97 -11.03
C ASP A 266 13.01 -1.87 -11.62
N PRO A 267 13.03 -0.65 -10.99
CA PRO A 267 13.91 0.42 -11.44
C PRO A 267 15.38 0.12 -11.14
N ASP A 268 16.31 0.79 -11.82
CA ASP A 268 17.75 0.58 -11.70
C ASP A 268 18.30 0.73 -10.26
N PHE A 269 17.61 1.49 -9.42
CA PHE A 269 17.95 1.68 -8.00
C PHE A 269 17.22 0.71 -7.04
N ALA A 270 16.46 -0.25 -7.58
CA ALA A 270 15.79 -1.25 -6.75
C ALA A 270 16.82 -2.10 -5.99
N PRO A 271 16.46 -2.63 -4.81
CA PRO A 271 17.32 -3.57 -4.11
C PRO A 271 17.47 -4.87 -4.89
N VAL A 272 18.49 -5.64 -4.57
CA VAL A 272 18.57 -7.03 -5.01
C VAL A 272 17.46 -7.80 -4.28
N TRP A 273 16.42 -8.16 -5.02
CA TRP A 273 15.21 -8.75 -4.46
C TRP A 273 15.46 -10.14 -3.86
N ASP A 274 14.64 -10.48 -2.87
CA ASP A 274 14.63 -11.82 -2.30
C ASP A 274 14.38 -12.87 -3.38
N ASN A 275 15.23 -13.90 -3.39
CA ASN A 275 14.99 -15.05 -4.28
C ASN A 275 13.88 -15.91 -3.67
N PRO A 276 12.71 -16.06 -4.30
CA PRO A 276 11.63 -16.88 -3.75
C PRO A 276 11.99 -18.36 -3.68
N LEU A 277 12.95 -18.81 -4.51
CA LEU A 277 13.40 -20.20 -4.59
C LEU A 277 14.60 -20.52 -3.69
N ALA A 278 15.27 -19.50 -3.11
CA ALA A 278 16.33 -19.74 -2.13
C ALA A 278 15.72 -20.24 -0.81
N ALA A 279 16.29 -21.30 -0.27
CA ALA A 279 15.82 -21.94 0.97
C ALA A 279 16.09 -21.04 2.20
#